data_b01c8289df877bf088a81c666539f29c
#
_entry.id   b01c8289df877bf088a81c666539f29c
#
_cell.length_a   1.000
_cell.length_b   1.000
_cell.length_c   1.000
_cell.angle_alpha   90.00
_cell.angle_beta   90.00
_cell.angle_gamma   90.00
#
_symmetry.space_group_name_H-M   'P 1'
#
loop_
_entity.id
_entity.type
_entity.pdbx_description
1 polymer ?
#
loop_
_entity_poly.entity_id
_entity_poly.type
_entity_poly.pdbx_seq_one_letter_code
_entity_poly.pdbx_strand_id
1 'polypeptide(L)'
;EDFFKAMGSLRLMKGAKEVLDELKSKGMKLAIISGSMNVVLEKFIPDYKEIFDDVFLSWIYFDENGSITKVEATEFDIEKKTIALRQIADKENIKLEECVFVGDFLNDIKIMQEAGLGIAFNCEHDKLKDVADIVIEKKDLREVLKHIL
;
A
#
# COMPACT_ATOMS: atom_id res chain seq x y z
N GLU A 1 19.09 -8.01 -14.13
CA GLU A 1 20.15 -7.38 -13.30
C GLU A 1 20.02 -5.86 -13.24
N ASP A 2 19.75 -5.19 -14.35
CA ASP A 2 19.72 -3.72 -14.40
C ASP A 2 18.52 -3.14 -13.67
N PHE A 3 17.36 -3.80 -13.71
CA PHE A 3 16.19 -3.39 -12.96
C PHE A 3 16.41 -3.41 -11.44
N PHE A 4 17.04 -4.48 -10.94
CA PHE A 4 17.38 -4.59 -9.51
C PHE A 4 18.49 -3.62 -9.07
N LYS A 5 19.40 -3.23 -9.99
CA LYS A 5 20.40 -2.18 -9.73
C LYS A 5 19.73 -0.82 -9.61
N ALA A 6 18.75 -0.49 -10.48
CA ALA A 6 18.00 0.74 -10.40
C ALA A 6 17.24 0.88 -9.07
N MET A 7 16.79 -0.23 -8.47
CA MET A 7 16.15 -0.26 -7.16
C MET A 7 17.15 -0.24 -5.97
N GLY A 8 18.46 -0.15 -6.23
CA GLY A 8 19.49 -0.25 -5.18
C GLY A 8 19.43 0.85 -4.12
N SER A 9 18.87 2.02 -4.45
CA SER A 9 18.68 3.15 -3.53
C SER A 9 17.40 3.07 -2.69
N LEU A 10 16.43 2.23 -3.10
CA LEU A 10 15.20 2.08 -2.35
C LEU A 10 15.45 1.42 -0.99
N ARG A 11 14.68 1.83 -0.01
CA ARG A 11 14.68 1.27 1.35
C ARG A 11 13.25 1.14 1.83
N LEU A 12 13.02 0.12 2.63
CA LEU A 12 11.76 0.00 3.35
C LEU A 12 11.63 1.17 4.32
N MET A 13 10.41 1.73 4.43
CA MET A 13 10.15 2.78 5.41
C MET A 13 10.45 2.26 6.82
N LYS A 14 11.07 3.11 7.64
CA LYS A 14 11.37 2.79 9.02
C LYS A 14 10.11 2.36 9.78
N GLY A 15 10.19 1.25 10.50
CA GLY A 15 9.07 0.71 11.27
C GLY A 15 8.07 -0.11 10.46
N ALA A 16 8.25 -0.28 9.13
CA ALA A 16 7.25 -0.93 8.29
C ALA A 16 6.98 -2.39 8.70
N LYS A 17 8.02 -3.18 8.97
CA LYS A 17 7.84 -4.57 9.39
C LYS A 17 7.14 -4.67 10.74
N GLU A 18 7.57 -3.87 11.69
CA GLU A 18 6.97 -3.82 13.04
C GLU A 18 5.48 -3.45 12.99
N VAL A 19 5.10 -2.53 12.10
CA VAL A 19 3.69 -2.15 11.91
C VAL A 19 2.90 -3.31 11.32
N LEU A 20 3.40 -3.96 10.27
CA LEU A 20 2.73 -5.08 9.64
C LEU A 20 2.52 -6.24 10.64
N ASP A 21 3.56 -6.58 11.40
CA ASP A 21 3.51 -7.62 12.43
C ASP A 21 2.48 -7.29 13.53
N GLU A 22 2.48 -6.04 14.03
CA GLU A 22 1.54 -5.60 15.06
C GLU A 22 0.09 -5.64 14.57
N LEU A 23 -0.21 -5.07 13.39
CA LEU A 23 -1.56 -5.09 12.83
C LEU A 23 -2.06 -6.51 12.58
N LYS A 24 -1.19 -7.38 12.05
CA LYS A 24 -1.51 -8.80 11.83
C LYS A 24 -1.78 -9.52 13.15
N SER A 25 -1.00 -9.25 14.20
CA SER A 25 -1.18 -9.82 15.55
C SER A 25 -2.53 -9.45 16.18
N LYS A 26 -3.09 -8.29 15.79
CA LYS A 26 -4.43 -7.83 16.20
C LYS A 26 -5.55 -8.41 15.33
N GLY A 27 -5.23 -9.29 14.38
CA GLY A 27 -6.21 -9.91 13.48
C GLY A 27 -6.74 -8.98 12.40
N MET A 28 -6.06 -7.86 12.14
CA MET A 28 -6.46 -6.95 11.07
C MET A 28 -6.15 -7.55 9.70
N LYS A 29 -7.02 -7.26 8.74
CA LYS A 29 -6.80 -7.57 7.32
C LYS A 29 -5.92 -6.52 6.70
N LEU A 30 -4.90 -6.96 5.96
CA LEU A 30 -3.92 -6.08 5.35
C LEU A 30 -3.97 -6.18 3.84
N ALA A 31 -3.97 -5.04 3.15
CA ALA A 31 -3.99 -4.98 1.70
C ALA A 31 -3.02 -3.94 1.16
N ILE A 32 -2.53 -4.17 -0.06
CA ILE A 32 -1.78 -3.20 -0.84
C ILE A 32 -2.59 -2.80 -2.07
N ILE A 33 -2.78 -1.49 -2.29
CA ILE A 33 -3.37 -0.91 -3.48
C ILE A 33 -2.40 0.15 -4.01
N SER A 34 -1.63 -0.19 -5.05
CA SER A 34 -0.55 0.68 -5.54
C SER A 34 -0.29 0.48 -7.02
N GLY A 35 0.10 1.54 -7.72
CA GLY A 35 0.64 1.48 -9.08
C GLY A 35 2.04 0.87 -9.18
N SER A 36 2.66 0.53 -8.07
CA SER A 36 3.98 -0.09 -8.02
C SER A 36 3.97 -1.51 -8.62
N MET A 37 5.12 -2.16 -8.62
CA MET A 37 5.32 -3.46 -9.25
C MET A 37 5.62 -4.55 -8.21
N ASN A 38 5.16 -5.79 -8.49
CA ASN A 38 5.39 -6.97 -7.64
C ASN A 38 6.86 -7.15 -7.25
N VAL A 39 7.79 -6.92 -8.17
CA VAL A 39 9.24 -7.09 -7.92
C VAL A 39 9.78 -6.19 -6.80
N VAL A 40 9.17 -5.02 -6.59
CA VAL A 40 9.52 -4.14 -5.46
C VAL A 40 9.05 -4.77 -4.15
N LEU A 41 7.80 -5.25 -4.12
CA LEU A 41 7.23 -5.92 -2.96
C LEU A 41 8.01 -7.20 -2.62
N GLU A 42 8.26 -8.05 -3.60
CA GLU A 42 9.00 -9.31 -3.45
C GLU A 42 10.43 -9.10 -2.93
N LYS A 43 11.08 -8.00 -3.32
CA LYS A 43 12.43 -7.67 -2.85
C LYS A 43 12.46 -7.29 -1.38
N PHE A 44 11.50 -6.51 -0.91
CA PHE A 44 11.53 -5.92 0.45
C PHE A 44 10.71 -6.71 1.46
N ILE A 45 9.69 -7.42 1.00
CA ILE A 45 8.79 -8.24 1.82
C ILE A 45 8.57 -9.58 1.08
N PRO A 46 9.57 -10.47 1.07
CA PRO A 46 9.49 -11.73 0.31
C PRO A 46 8.37 -12.66 0.79
N ASP A 47 7.96 -12.52 2.04
CA ASP A 47 6.88 -13.23 2.70
C ASP A 47 5.51 -12.51 2.60
N TYR A 48 5.38 -11.58 1.66
CA TYR A 48 4.19 -10.73 1.50
C TYR A 48 2.87 -11.51 1.39
N LYS A 49 2.89 -12.72 0.84
CA LYS A 49 1.69 -13.58 0.69
C LYS A 49 1.15 -14.10 2.03
N GLU A 50 1.99 -14.14 3.07
CA GLU A 50 1.60 -14.50 4.42
C GLU A 50 1.10 -13.28 5.22
N ILE A 51 1.53 -12.09 4.81
CA ILE A 51 1.24 -10.82 5.48
C ILE A 51 -0.03 -10.19 4.93
N PHE A 52 -0.14 -10.05 3.60
CA PHE A 52 -1.24 -9.34 2.96
C PHE A 52 -2.33 -10.29 2.50
N ASP A 53 -3.57 -9.95 2.82
CA ASP A 53 -4.78 -10.67 2.42
C ASP A 53 -5.18 -10.35 0.97
N ASP A 54 -4.83 -9.12 0.49
CA ASP A 54 -5.03 -8.67 -0.89
C ASP A 54 -3.86 -7.82 -1.39
N VAL A 55 -3.51 -7.97 -2.68
CA VAL A 55 -2.41 -7.23 -3.31
C VAL A 55 -2.82 -6.79 -4.71
N PHE A 56 -3.02 -5.48 -4.89
CA PHE A 56 -3.33 -4.82 -6.16
C PHE A 56 -2.12 -4.04 -6.64
N LEU A 57 -1.32 -4.65 -7.52
CA LEU A 57 -0.08 -4.12 -8.08
C LEU A 57 -0.01 -4.40 -9.58
N SER A 58 0.92 -3.74 -10.27
CA SER A 58 1.36 -4.19 -11.59
C SER A 58 2.28 -5.41 -11.45
N TRP A 59 2.15 -6.36 -12.38
CA TRP A 59 2.92 -7.60 -12.35
C TRP A 59 3.88 -7.67 -13.53
N ILE A 60 5.16 -7.94 -13.24
CA ILE A 60 6.20 -8.19 -14.22
C ILE A 60 6.64 -9.64 -14.09
N TYR A 61 6.65 -10.34 -15.21
CA TYR A 61 7.06 -11.74 -15.32
C TYR A 61 8.37 -11.85 -16.08
N PHE A 62 9.24 -12.74 -15.64
CA PHE A 62 10.55 -12.98 -16.25
C PHE A 62 10.68 -14.43 -16.70
N ASP A 63 11.50 -14.66 -17.72
CA ASP A 63 11.96 -16.01 -18.11
C ASP A 63 13.15 -16.46 -17.26
N GLU A 64 13.63 -17.68 -17.56
CA GLU A 64 14.79 -18.29 -16.88
C GLU A 64 16.09 -17.50 -17.05
N ASN A 65 16.18 -16.65 -18.09
CA ASN A 65 17.33 -15.79 -18.37
C ASN A 65 17.21 -14.41 -17.73
N GLY A 66 16.07 -14.12 -17.04
CA GLY A 66 15.80 -12.83 -16.43
C GLY A 66 15.29 -11.77 -17.41
N SER A 67 14.83 -12.16 -18.60
CA SER A 67 14.21 -11.25 -19.57
C SER A 67 12.72 -11.09 -19.26
N ILE A 68 12.18 -9.87 -19.42
CA ILE A 68 10.75 -9.62 -19.21
C ILE A 68 9.95 -10.31 -20.31
N THR A 69 9.03 -11.20 -19.93
CA THR A 69 8.13 -11.92 -20.83
C THR A 69 6.74 -11.33 -20.90
N LYS A 70 6.27 -10.72 -19.82
CA LYS A 70 4.93 -10.16 -19.72
C LYS A 70 4.90 -9.03 -18.69
N VAL A 71 4.06 -8.04 -18.94
CA VAL A 71 3.69 -7.00 -17.98
C VAL A 71 2.17 -6.93 -17.91
N GLU A 72 1.62 -7.02 -16.71
CA GLU A 72 0.20 -6.80 -16.41
C GLU A 72 0.08 -5.55 -15.55
N ALA A 73 -0.31 -4.44 -16.16
CA ALA A 73 -0.53 -3.20 -15.45
C ALA A 73 -1.78 -3.31 -14.55
N THR A 74 -1.67 -2.80 -13.34
CA THR A 74 -2.86 -2.67 -12.47
C THR A 74 -3.80 -1.61 -13.03
N GLU A 75 -5.10 -1.87 -12.97
CA GLU A 75 -6.12 -0.87 -13.26
C GLU A 75 -6.44 0.03 -12.05
N PHE A 76 -5.93 -0.32 -10.86
CA PHE A 76 -6.24 0.32 -9.58
C PHE A 76 -5.21 1.37 -9.16
N ASP A 77 -4.56 2.04 -10.11
CA ASP A 77 -3.49 3.00 -9.79
C ASP A 77 -4.01 4.43 -9.55
N ILE A 78 -4.75 5.01 -10.49
CA ILE A 78 -5.07 6.45 -10.45
C ILE A 78 -6.50 6.70 -9.95
N GLU A 79 -7.51 6.25 -10.69
CA GLU A 79 -8.91 6.59 -10.40
C GLU A 79 -9.70 5.45 -9.76
N LYS A 80 -9.18 4.24 -9.83
CA LYS A 80 -9.90 3.02 -9.43
C LYS A 80 -9.45 2.43 -8.10
N LYS A 81 -8.60 3.10 -7.32
CA LYS A 81 -8.21 2.64 -5.98
C LYS A 81 -9.41 2.42 -5.06
N THR A 82 -10.43 3.27 -5.19
CA THR A 82 -11.69 3.14 -4.44
C THR A 82 -12.45 1.86 -4.78
N ILE A 83 -12.36 1.39 -6.03
CA ILE A 83 -12.97 0.13 -6.45
C ILE A 83 -12.29 -1.04 -5.74
N ALA A 84 -10.95 -1.04 -5.67
CA ALA A 84 -10.21 -2.05 -4.94
C ALA A 84 -10.58 -2.06 -3.44
N LEU A 85 -10.67 -0.88 -2.81
CA LEU A 85 -11.10 -0.77 -1.41
C LEU A 85 -12.49 -1.38 -1.18
N ARG A 86 -13.45 -1.07 -2.05
CA ARG A 86 -14.81 -1.62 -1.97
C ARG A 86 -14.82 -3.14 -2.18
N GLN A 87 -14.04 -3.67 -3.14
CA GLN A 87 -13.90 -5.11 -3.35
C GLN A 87 -13.35 -5.82 -2.11
N ILE A 88 -12.37 -5.22 -1.43
CA ILE A 88 -11.81 -5.75 -0.18
C ILE A 88 -12.88 -5.73 0.92
N ALA A 89 -13.56 -4.60 1.10
CA ALA A 89 -14.60 -4.45 2.12
C ALA A 89 -15.74 -5.46 1.92
N ASP A 90 -16.22 -5.63 0.69
CA ASP A 90 -17.23 -6.60 0.32
C ASP A 90 -16.78 -8.04 0.59
N LYS A 91 -15.56 -8.39 0.18
CA LYS A 91 -14.94 -9.71 0.39
C LYS A 91 -14.84 -10.07 1.88
N GLU A 92 -14.39 -9.11 2.69
CA GLU A 92 -14.21 -9.31 4.14
C GLU A 92 -15.51 -9.09 4.93
N ASN A 93 -16.61 -8.68 4.26
CA ASN A 93 -17.90 -8.37 4.86
C ASN A 93 -17.79 -7.31 5.97
N ILE A 94 -17.04 -6.26 5.69
CA ILE A 94 -16.88 -5.07 6.55
C ILE A 94 -17.38 -3.83 5.81
N LYS A 95 -17.62 -2.75 6.56
CA LYS A 95 -18.01 -1.47 5.99
C LYS A 95 -16.77 -0.62 5.67
N LEU A 96 -16.92 0.36 4.78
CA LEU A 96 -15.85 1.30 4.45
C LEU A 96 -15.41 2.12 5.68
N GLU A 97 -16.36 2.40 6.59
CA GLU A 97 -16.08 3.07 7.87
C GLU A 97 -15.15 2.29 8.80
N GLU A 98 -15.00 0.98 8.56
CA GLU A 98 -14.09 0.10 9.29
C GLU A 98 -12.71 -0.03 8.61
N CYS A 99 -12.54 0.60 7.43
CA CYS A 99 -11.30 0.57 6.67
C CYS A 99 -10.40 1.76 7.03
N VAL A 100 -9.11 1.51 7.14
CA VAL A 100 -8.08 2.55 7.24
C VAL A 100 -7.28 2.58 5.94
N PHE A 101 -7.07 3.76 5.37
CA PHE A 101 -6.19 3.94 4.22
C PHE A 101 -5.00 4.83 4.60
N VAL A 102 -3.80 4.39 4.25
CA VAL A 102 -2.55 5.15 4.43
C VAL A 102 -1.96 5.42 3.05
N GLY A 103 -1.78 6.69 2.70
CA GLY A 103 -1.28 7.10 1.40
C GLY A 103 -0.42 8.36 1.46
N ASP A 104 0.25 8.69 0.34
CA ASP A 104 1.23 9.77 0.29
C ASP A 104 1.13 10.65 -0.96
N PHE A 105 0.30 10.30 -1.94
CA PHE A 105 0.28 10.97 -3.23
C PHE A 105 -1.12 11.41 -3.68
N LEU A 106 -1.21 12.29 -4.70
CA LEU A 106 -2.46 12.88 -5.17
C LEU A 106 -3.49 11.87 -5.69
N ASN A 107 -3.04 10.72 -6.20
CA ASN A 107 -3.93 9.64 -6.63
C ASN A 107 -4.62 8.90 -5.46
N ASP A 108 -4.28 9.25 -4.22
CA ASP A 108 -4.88 8.70 -3.01
C ASP A 108 -6.07 9.53 -2.48
N ILE A 109 -6.33 10.71 -3.05
CA ILE A 109 -7.36 11.62 -2.55
C ILE A 109 -8.74 10.94 -2.45
N LYS A 110 -9.18 10.26 -3.51
CA LYS A 110 -10.52 9.65 -3.54
C LYS A 110 -10.65 8.50 -2.53
N ILE A 111 -9.67 7.61 -2.48
CA ILE A 111 -9.70 6.45 -1.56
C ILE A 111 -9.56 6.91 -0.11
N MET A 112 -8.78 7.96 0.15
CA MET A 112 -8.65 8.56 1.48
C MET A 112 -9.97 9.12 2.00
N GLN A 113 -10.78 9.72 1.13
CA GLN A 113 -12.10 10.23 1.48
C GLN A 113 -13.17 9.15 1.66
N GLU A 114 -12.97 7.96 1.06
CA GLU A 114 -13.94 6.85 1.17
C GLU A 114 -13.67 5.91 2.36
N ALA A 115 -12.42 5.81 2.80
CA ALA A 115 -12.07 5.04 3.97
C ALA A 115 -12.64 5.67 5.25
N GLY A 116 -12.91 4.87 6.27
CA GLY A 116 -13.35 5.34 7.57
C GLY A 116 -12.29 6.16 8.31
N LEU A 117 -11.01 5.91 8.01
CA LEU A 117 -9.89 6.71 8.48
C LEU A 117 -8.85 6.84 7.36
N GLY A 118 -8.64 8.06 6.90
CA GLY A 118 -7.61 8.41 5.91
C GLY A 118 -6.38 9.02 6.57
N ILE A 119 -5.21 8.42 6.37
CA ILE A 119 -3.93 8.90 6.93
C ILE A 119 -2.99 9.33 5.80
N ALA A 120 -2.69 10.62 5.70
CA ALA A 120 -1.63 11.12 4.84
C ALA A 120 -0.27 10.94 5.55
N PHE A 121 0.56 10.02 5.04
CA PHE A 121 1.84 9.68 5.64
C PHE A 121 3.00 10.22 4.80
N ASN A 122 3.86 11.04 5.41
CA ASN A 122 5.04 11.63 4.76
C ASN A 122 4.71 12.26 3.40
N CYS A 123 3.55 12.88 3.29
CA CYS A 123 3.02 13.48 2.07
C CYS A 123 3.54 14.90 1.89
N GLU A 124 3.95 15.26 0.66
CA GLU A 124 4.36 16.61 0.28
C GLU A 124 3.24 17.42 -0.40
N HIS A 125 2.07 16.81 -0.62
CA HIS A 125 0.96 17.40 -1.35
C HIS A 125 -0.13 17.94 -0.42
N ASP A 126 -0.28 19.26 -0.34
CA ASP A 126 -1.28 19.91 0.51
C ASP A 126 -2.71 19.44 0.21
N LYS A 127 -3.05 19.23 -1.07
CA LYS A 127 -4.39 18.71 -1.46
C LYS A 127 -4.72 17.34 -0.86
N LEU A 128 -3.73 16.48 -0.63
CA LEU A 128 -3.97 15.20 0.05
C LEU A 128 -4.08 15.42 1.55
N LYS A 129 -3.23 16.28 2.13
CA LYS A 129 -3.28 16.64 3.55
C LYS A 129 -4.64 17.27 3.94
N ASP A 130 -5.20 18.08 3.05
CA ASP A 130 -6.48 18.76 3.28
C ASP A 130 -7.69 17.80 3.38
N VAL A 131 -7.59 16.62 2.77
CA VAL A 131 -8.67 15.62 2.78
C VAL A 131 -8.43 14.46 3.76
N ALA A 132 -7.24 14.34 4.30
CA ALA A 132 -6.88 13.30 5.26
C ALA A 132 -7.43 13.63 6.65
N ASP A 133 -7.88 12.62 7.37
CA ASP A 133 -8.27 12.76 8.79
C ASP A 133 -7.05 12.99 9.67
N ILE A 134 -5.94 12.36 9.33
CA ILE A 134 -4.67 12.43 10.05
C ILE A 134 -3.53 12.72 9.07
N VAL A 135 -2.63 13.63 9.45
CA VAL A 135 -1.39 13.92 8.72
C VAL A 135 -0.20 13.53 9.58
N ILE A 136 0.66 12.66 9.08
CA ILE A 136 1.89 12.21 9.75
C ILE A 136 3.09 12.62 8.90
N GLU A 137 3.88 13.57 9.39
CA GLU A 137 5.09 14.07 8.70
C GLU A 137 6.36 13.33 9.14
N LYS A 138 6.32 12.65 10.29
CA LYS A 138 7.45 11.89 10.81
C LYS A 138 7.68 10.64 9.97
N LYS A 139 8.90 10.47 9.45
CA LYS A 139 9.32 9.34 8.61
C LYS A 139 9.56 8.06 9.42
N ASP A 140 8.54 7.64 10.15
CA ASP A 140 8.51 6.41 10.95
C ASP A 140 7.09 5.84 10.91
N LEU A 141 6.89 4.72 10.23
CA LEU A 141 5.56 4.17 9.98
C LEU A 141 4.84 3.75 11.27
N ARG A 142 5.57 3.52 12.37
CA ARG A 142 4.98 3.19 13.68
C ARG A 142 4.09 4.29 14.24
N GLU A 143 4.23 5.53 13.76
CA GLU A 143 3.32 6.61 14.16
C GLU A 143 1.86 6.32 13.75
N VAL A 144 1.65 5.56 12.67
CA VAL A 144 0.32 5.15 12.20
C VAL A 144 -0.43 4.33 13.25
N LEU A 145 0.28 3.46 14.01
CA LEU A 145 -0.33 2.60 15.03
C LEU A 145 -1.07 3.39 16.11
N LYS A 146 -0.63 4.62 16.41
CA LYS A 146 -1.26 5.48 17.43
C LYS A 146 -2.69 5.91 17.08
N HIS A 147 -3.07 5.75 15.82
CA HIS A 147 -4.36 6.17 15.30
C HIS A 147 -5.24 4.98 14.90
N ILE A 148 -4.65 3.80 14.74
CA ILE A 148 -5.35 2.58 14.33
C ILE A 148 -5.68 1.69 15.54
N LEU A 149 -4.79 1.64 16.52
CA LEU A 149 -4.89 0.86 17.76
C LEU A 149 -5.19 1.76 18.95
#